data_621ee443eea4c5f88c2d78a7bb6d6c64
#
_entry.id   621ee443eea4c5f88c2d78a7bb6d6c64
#
_cell.length_a   1.000
_cell.length_b   1.000
_cell.length_c   1.000
_cell.angle_alpha   90.00
_cell.angle_beta   90.00
_cell.angle_gamma   90.00
#
_symmetry.space_group_name_H-M   'P 1'
#
loop_
_entity.id
_entity.type
_entity.pdbx_description
1 polymer ?
#
loop_
_entity_poly.entity_id
_entity_poly.type
_entity_poly.pdbx_seq_one_letter_code
_entity_poly.pdbx_strand_id
1 'polypeptide(L)'
;MKTNIFLFSVAMIVLLFSCAKDDSNYTYSDGEYINIEGIQNTYTLISQKDRLQLSPVVSSNKDGDFEYRWGIYETSVQGRVEPLDTIARTKDLDYFITEDAKAWVLVFMVKNKKTGFTQYKNTTLNINTEFTRGWYVLKDDGSMSDLDLFLIPTSPKSQERIDNIYSTVNGRKIEGKGTFLSFFTAYKSTITGALGNTRALMVSTEKDIQSISINSLKTIRDKNDIFLGGPKEVGPPSFVFMGSSANYAINKGQLHHIYAMSANGGQFGDRLRIDAKDSPYQLAPTFCASTYSDPILFDNTSSSFVTLANGSGSMMVNFAEDAPTIPLTNMDRNALFIGYKEAVYLPAPVYAFQVNGYGIFQGKSDPTFKSIVYMEQNQQKLKATEQVIESSKKLYNATQYALLNGDENMLFFVNNNQVWNYNLSNAFEQLQFTPPAGEEITFIRHLKYTTAADTGYPFNLFVVGVKSAVGYKVYMFTKSSGNLDATPYQVLEGNGTARAIFYISPNVNEGTFPNN
;
A
#
# COMPACT_ATOMS: atom_id res chain seq x y z
N MET A 1 -75.65 43.84 0.62
CA MET A 1 -74.31 43.40 1.07
C MET A 1 -74.28 42.67 2.43
N LYS A 2 -75.23 42.88 3.32
CA LYS A 2 -75.26 42.24 4.65
C LYS A 2 -75.76 40.78 4.62
N THR A 3 -76.61 40.41 3.67
CA THR A 3 -77.24 39.07 3.58
C THR A 3 -76.27 38.00 3.02
N ASN A 4 -75.32 38.39 2.17
CA ASN A 4 -74.35 37.44 1.58
C ASN A 4 -73.23 37.04 2.56
N ILE A 5 -72.92 37.90 3.52
CA ILE A 5 -71.89 37.63 4.55
C ILE A 5 -72.43 36.64 5.59
N PHE A 6 -73.72 36.72 5.88
CA PHE A 6 -74.35 35.78 6.81
C PHE A 6 -74.45 34.38 6.23
N LEU A 7 -74.77 34.23 4.95
CA LEU A 7 -74.81 32.94 4.24
C LEU A 7 -73.41 32.33 4.13
N PHE A 8 -72.35 33.13 3.94
CA PHE A 8 -70.97 32.66 3.88
C PHE A 8 -70.47 32.19 5.24
N SER A 9 -70.87 32.90 6.34
CA SER A 9 -70.50 32.52 7.69
C SER A 9 -71.20 31.24 8.16
N VAL A 10 -72.48 31.01 7.75
CA VAL A 10 -73.21 29.78 8.06
C VAL A 10 -72.66 28.58 7.29
N ALA A 11 -72.27 28.78 6.02
CA ALA A 11 -71.62 27.73 5.20
C ALA A 11 -70.24 27.36 5.76
N MET A 12 -69.46 28.30 6.32
CA MET A 12 -68.16 28.05 6.93
C MET A 12 -68.28 27.30 8.25
N ILE A 13 -69.35 27.55 9.03
CA ILE A 13 -69.63 26.84 10.30
C ILE A 13 -70.05 25.40 10.02
N VAL A 14 -70.82 25.13 8.94
CA VAL A 14 -71.24 23.77 8.59
C VAL A 14 -70.06 22.93 8.09
N LEU A 15 -69.01 23.54 7.50
CA LEU A 15 -67.77 22.88 7.11
C LEU A 15 -66.89 22.48 8.31
N LEU A 16 -67.03 23.14 9.44
CA LEU A 16 -66.24 22.82 10.66
C LEU A 16 -66.81 21.67 11.48
N PHE A 17 -68.04 21.22 11.19
CA PHE A 17 -68.65 20.04 11.83
C PHE A 17 -68.53 18.77 11.00
N SER A 18 -67.84 18.80 9.89
CA SER A 18 -67.54 17.59 9.08
C SER A 18 -66.31 16.83 9.59
N CYS A 19 -65.95 16.94 10.87
CA CYS A 19 -65.18 15.89 11.52
C CYS A 19 -66.15 14.75 11.84
N ALA A 20 -66.40 13.89 10.88
CA ALA A 20 -66.97 12.57 11.13
C ALA A 20 -66.00 11.89 12.14
N LYS A 21 -66.46 11.68 13.36
CA LYS A 21 -65.81 10.75 14.27
C LYS A 21 -65.72 9.45 13.50
N ASP A 22 -64.52 9.08 13.10
CA ASP A 22 -64.25 7.77 12.54
C ASP A 22 -64.44 6.76 13.70
N ASP A 23 -65.70 6.29 13.87
CA ASP A 23 -66.03 5.19 14.76
C ASP A 23 -65.69 3.84 14.11
N SER A 24 -64.75 3.82 13.15
CA SER A 24 -64.22 2.58 12.65
C SER A 24 -63.50 1.90 13.81
N ASN A 25 -64.15 0.86 14.28
CA ASN A 25 -63.63 -0.04 15.32
C ASN A 25 -62.43 -0.83 14.71
N TYR A 26 -61.32 -0.12 14.41
CA TYR A 26 -60.08 -0.80 14.11
C TYR A 26 -59.63 -1.49 15.39
N THR A 27 -59.97 -2.73 15.50
CA THR A 27 -59.29 -3.63 16.41
C THR A 27 -57.87 -3.70 15.88
N TYR A 28 -57.00 -2.86 16.40
CA TYR A 28 -55.56 -3.03 16.17
C TYR A 28 -55.21 -4.39 16.79
N SER A 29 -55.28 -5.42 15.95
CA SER A 29 -54.61 -6.65 16.33
C SER A 29 -53.12 -6.30 16.42
N ASP A 30 -52.51 -6.54 17.58
CA ASP A 30 -51.07 -6.41 17.71
C ASP A 30 -50.40 -7.06 16.51
N GLY A 31 -49.70 -6.21 15.72
CA GLY A 31 -49.03 -6.67 14.52
C GLY A 31 -48.11 -7.84 14.87
N GLU A 32 -47.95 -8.75 13.94
CA GLU A 32 -46.98 -9.83 14.15
C GLU A 32 -45.58 -9.24 14.20
N TYR A 33 -44.77 -9.65 15.17
CA TYR A 33 -43.33 -9.39 15.21
C TYR A 33 -42.58 -10.69 15.45
N ILE A 34 -41.40 -10.79 14.82
CA ILE A 34 -40.41 -11.84 15.07
C ILE A 34 -39.15 -11.16 15.59
N ASN A 35 -38.71 -11.54 16.79
CA ASN A 35 -37.46 -11.08 17.38
C ASN A 35 -36.38 -12.10 17.09
N ILE A 36 -35.19 -11.61 16.65
CA ILE A 36 -34.02 -12.41 16.30
C ILE A 36 -32.83 -11.91 17.15
N GLU A 37 -32.34 -12.74 18.04
CA GLU A 37 -31.22 -12.47 18.95
C GLU A 37 -30.07 -13.45 18.70
N GLY A 38 -28.88 -13.17 19.23
CA GLY A 38 -27.70 -14.04 19.13
C GLY A 38 -26.89 -13.86 17.84
N ILE A 39 -27.21 -12.85 17.02
CA ILE A 39 -26.43 -12.48 15.83
C ILE A 39 -25.81 -11.11 16.06
N GLN A 40 -24.47 -11.03 16.00
CA GLN A 40 -23.73 -9.77 16.13
C GLN A 40 -23.88 -8.91 14.86
N ASN A 41 -23.59 -7.62 14.96
CA ASN A 41 -23.66 -6.71 13.82
C ASN A 41 -22.52 -6.91 12.83
N THR A 42 -21.38 -7.49 13.28
CA THR A 42 -20.18 -7.70 12.45
C THR A 42 -19.42 -8.94 12.92
N TYR A 43 -18.92 -9.72 11.98
CA TYR A 43 -17.94 -10.80 12.19
C TYR A 43 -16.73 -10.55 11.30
N THR A 44 -15.53 -10.89 11.79
CA THR A 44 -14.28 -10.90 11.02
C THR A 44 -13.75 -12.32 10.96
N LEU A 45 -13.56 -12.83 9.74
CA LEU A 45 -13.27 -14.24 9.46
C LEU A 45 -12.20 -14.35 8.38
N ILE A 46 -11.49 -15.46 8.36
CA ILE A 46 -10.45 -15.77 7.38
C ILE A 46 -10.97 -16.78 6.37
N SER A 47 -10.95 -16.39 5.09
CA SER A 47 -11.32 -17.26 3.96
C SER A 47 -10.48 -18.54 3.93
N GLN A 48 -11.08 -19.66 3.57
CA GLN A 48 -10.47 -20.99 3.49
C GLN A 48 -9.89 -21.53 4.82
N LYS A 49 -10.22 -20.88 5.95
CA LYS A 49 -9.72 -21.27 7.28
C LYS A 49 -10.82 -21.33 8.33
N ASP A 50 -11.66 -20.31 8.41
CA ASP A 50 -12.64 -20.17 9.49
C ASP A 50 -13.99 -20.80 9.15
N ARG A 51 -14.70 -21.20 10.21
CA ARG A 51 -16.12 -21.60 10.16
C ARG A 51 -16.96 -20.63 10.98
N LEU A 52 -18.05 -20.16 10.38
CA LEU A 52 -19.03 -19.32 11.08
C LEU A 52 -20.13 -20.21 11.66
N GLN A 53 -20.19 -20.28 12.98
CA GLN A 53 -21.20 -21.03 13.71
C GLN A 53 -22.10 -20.08 14.48
N LEU A 54 -23.41 -20.10 14.17
CA LEU A 54 -24.41 -19.24 14.77
C LEU A 54 -25.63 -20.05 15.18
N SER A 55 -26.14 -19.80 16.39
CA SER A 55 -27.37 -20.41 16.91
C SER A 55 -28.32 -19.31 17.40
N PRO A 56 -29.05 -18.64 16.50
CA PRO A 56 -29.90 -17.53 16.85
C PRO A 56 -31.12 -17.99 17.69
N VAL A 57 -31.52 -17.11 18.59
CA VAL A 57 -32.78 -17.26 19.33
C VAL A 57 -33.88 -16.51 18.57
N VAL A 58 -34.95 -17.21 18.23
CA VAL A 58 -36.09 -16.66 17.50
C VAL A 58 -37.31 -16.75 18.41
N SER A 59 -38.02 -15.64 18.60
CA SER A 59 -39.29 -15.57 19.31
C SER A 59 -40.32 -14.75 18.51
N SER A 60 -41.59 -15.05 18.68
CA SER A 60 -42.68 -14.35 18.01
C SER A 60 -43.89 -14.23 18.96
N ASN A 61 -44.68 -13.18 18.76
CA ASN A 61 -45.98 -13.00 19.46
C ASN A 61 -47.15 -13.77 18.81
N LYS A 62 -46.91 -14.45 17.70
CA LYS A 62 -47.86 -15.32 17.02
C LYS A 62 -47.33 -16.73 16.93
N ASP A 63 -48.20 -17.69 17.18
CA ASP A 63 -47.90 -19.11 16.96
C ASP A 63 -47.61 -19.36 15.47
N GLY A 64 -46.56 -20.11 15.21
CA GLY A 64 -46.18 -20.42 13.83
C GLY A 64 -45.18 -21.56 13.72
N ASP A 65 -45.15 -22.12 12.53
CA ASP A 65 -44.04 -22.97 12.05
C ASP A 65 -43.12 -22.08 11.23
N PHE A 66 -41.86 -22.00 11.63
CA PHE A 66 -40.91 -21.09 11.02
C PHE A 66 -40.07 -21.77 9.96
N GLU A 67 -39.92 -21.09 8.84
CA GLU A 67 -38.96 -21.40 7.79
C GLU A 67 -37.74 -20.48 7.96
N TYR A 68 -36.54 -21.04 7.83
CA TYR A 68 -35.28 -20.34 7.99
C TYR A 68 -34.51 -20.35 6.68
N ARG A 69 -33.78 -19.24 6.41
CA ARG A 69 -32.87 -19.14 5.29
C ARG A 69 -31.70 -18.24 5.67
N TRP A 70 -30.50 -18.74 5.45
CA TRP A 70 -29.29 -17.94 5.47
C TRP A 70 -28.87 -17.65 4.04
N GLY A 71 -28.50 -16.42 3.77
CA GLY A 71 -27.97 -16.00 2.48
C GLY A 71 -26.83 -15.04 2.64
N ILE A 72 -25.99 -14.96 1.62
CA ILE A 72 -24.86 -14.05 1.55
C ILE A 72 -24.88 -13.29 0.23
N TYR A 73 -24.50 -12.01 0.25
CA TYR A 73 -24.33 -11.23 -0.97
C TYR A 73 -23.20 -10.22 -0.83
N GLU A 74 -22.65 -9.81 -1.99
CA GLU A 74 -21.57 -8.85 -2.09
C GLU A 74 -22.07 -7.40 -2.08
N THR A 75 -21.35 -6.49 -1.37
CA THR A 75 -21.74 -5.07 -1.25
C THR A 75 -21.04 -4.15 -2.23
N SER A 76 -19.97 -4.60 -2.90
CA SER A 76 -19.05 -3.73 -3.65
C SER A 76 -19.41 -3.54 -5.12
N VAL A 77 -20.55 -4.02 -5.58
CA VAL A 77 -20.97 -3.94 -6.99
C VAL A 77 -21.78 -2.67 -7.23
N GLN A 78 -21.19 -1.69 -7.93
CA GLN A 78 -21.86 -0.45 -8.27
C GLN A 78 -22.96 -0.68 -9.33
N GLY A 79 -24.17 -0.21 -9.04
CA GLY A 79 -25.27 -0.16 -10.00
C GLY A 79 -25.99 -1.49 -10.26
N ARG A 80 -25.71 -2.52 -9.47
CA ARG A 80 -26.34 -3.82 -9.55
C ARG A 80 -26.73 -4.34 -8.17
N VAL A 81 -27.93 -4.88 -8.05
CA VAL A 81 -28.34 -5.65 -6.87
C VAL A 81 -27.88 -7.09 -7.08
N GLU A 82 -26.90 -7.52 -6.31
CA GLU A 82 -26.42 -8.89 -6.38
C GLU A 82 -27.47 -9.87 -5.80
N PRO A 83 -27.63 -11.04 -6.41
CA PRO A 83 -28.55 -12.05 -5.89
C PRO A 83 -28.06 -12.55 -4.53
N LEU A 84 -29.01 -12.81 -3.64
CA LEU A 84 -28.74 -13.43 -2.36
C LEU A 84 -28.47 -14.92 -2.55
N ASP A 85 -27.21 -15.33 -2.43
CA ASP A 85 -26.83 -16.73 -2.47
C ASP A 85 -27.26 -17.45 -1.18
N THR A 86 -28.03 -18.51 -1.31
CA THR A 86 -28.49 -19.28 -0.15
C THR A 86 -27.41 -20.27 0.29
N ILE A 87 -26.92 -20.09 1.54
CA ILE A 87 -25.88 -20.93 2.13
C ILE A 87 -26.44 -21.99 3.11
N ALA A 88 -27.60 -21.74 3.73
CA ALA A 88 -28.27 -22.73 4.57
C ALA A 88 -29.78 -22.46 4.67
N ARG A 89 -30.56 -23.52 5.04
CA ARG A 89 -32.03 -23.48 5.29
C ARG A 89 -32.38 -23.97 6.69
N THR A 90 -31.43 -24.07 7.57
CA THR A 90 -31.59 -24.46 8.98
C THR A 90 -31.62 -23.22 9.88
N LYS A 91 -32.14 -23.37 11.10
CA LYS A 91 -32.11 -22.30 12.11
C LYS A 91 -30.67 -21.97 12.49
N ASP A 92 -29.90 -23.02 12.81
CA ASP A 92 -28.50 -22.88 13.15
C ASP A 92 -27.65 -22.89 11.88
N LEU A 93 -26.61 -22.06 11.85
CA LEU A 93 -25.64 -22.00 10.78
C LEU A 93 -24.32 -22.65 11.22
N ASP A 94 -23.80 -23.52 10.36
CA ASP A 94 -22.41 -23.99 10.41
C ASP A 94 -21.84 -23.94 9.00
N TYR A 95 -21.12 -22.84 8.71
CA TYR A 95 -20.68 -22.51 7.38
C TYR A 95 -19.18 -22.31 7.32
N PHE A 96 -18.51 -23.06 6.43
CA PHE A 96 -17.08 -22.89 6.14
C PHE A 96 -16.92 -21.72 5.16
N ILE A 97 -16.10 -20.72 5.52
CA ILE A 97 -15.90 -19.50 4.75
C ILE A 97 -15.05 -19.79 3.52
N THR A 98 -15.63 -19.59 2.33
CA THR A 98 -14.95 -19.77 1.04
C THR A 98 -14.90 -18.48 0.21
N GLU A 99 -15.60 -17.45 0.65
CA GLU A 99 -15.75 -16.18 -0.04
C GLU A 99 -14.43 -15.44 -0.12
N ASP A 100 -14.29 -14.61 -1.16
CA ASP A 100 -13.14 -13.73 -1.36
C ASP A 100 -13.04 -12.69 -0.24
N ALA A 101 -11.79 -12.26 0.05
CA ALA A 101 -11.50 -11.26 1.06
C ALA A 101 -12.06 -9.88 0.68
N LYS A 102 -13.18 -9.52 1.30
CA LYS A 102 -13.89 -8.24 1.21
C LYS A 102 -15.02 -8.20 2.24
N ALA A 103 -15.79 -7.12 2.24
CA ALA A 103 -17.01 -7.03 3.03
C ALA A 103 -18.17 -7.73 2.30
N TRP A 104 -18.87 -8.59 3.01
CA TRP A 104 -20.08 -9.27 2.59
C TRP A 104 -21.22 -8.96 3.55
N VAL A 105 -22.47 -9.16 3.12
CA VAL A 105 -23.62 -9.13 4.02
C VAL A 105 -24.19 -10.53 4.14
N LEU A 106 -24.24 -11.01 5.38
CA LEU A 106 -24.97 -12.21 5.76
C LEU A 106 -26.40 -11.82 6.15
N VAL A 107 -27.38 -12.50 5.60
CA VAL A 107 -28.80 -12.28 5.85
C VAL A 107 -29.39 -13.53 6.48
N PHE A 108 -29.96 -13.38 7.67
CA PHE A 108 -30.82 -14.41 8.26
C PHE A 108 -32.27 -14.02 8.07
N MET A 109 -33.01 -14.86 7.42
CA MET A 109 -34.45 -14.73 7.15
C MET A 109 -35.23 -15.73 7.99
N VAL A 110 -36.24 -15.24 8.68
CA VAL A 110 -37.24 -16.06 9.42
C VAL A 110 -38.61 -15.75 8.88
N LYS A 111 -39.34 -16.77 8.38
CA LYS A 111 -40.69 -16.65 7.85
C LYS A 111 -41.64 -17.52 8.65
N ASN A 112 -42.74 -16.93 9.13
CA ASN A 112 -43.84 -17.67 9.70
C ASN A 112 -44.70 -18.26 8.55
N LYS A 113 -44.75 -19.58 8.41
CA LYS A 113 -45.46 -20.26 7.32
C LYS A 113 -46.99 -20.08 7.40
N LYS A 114 -47.52 -19.86 8.62
CA LYS A 114 -48.99 -19.70 8.80
C LYS A 114 -49.47 -18.32 8.34
N THR A 115 -48.71 -17.27 8.67
CA THR A 115 -49.11 -15.88 8.40
C THR A 115 -48.43 -15.29 7.18
N GLY A 116 -47.28 -15.87 6.75
CA GLY A 116 -46.44 -15.35 5.67
C GLY A 116 -45.54 -14.21 6.10
N PHE A 117 -45.63 -13.73 7.36
CA PHE A 117 -44.79 -12.65 7.87
C PHE A 117 -43.33 -13.07 7.86
N THR A 118 -42.45 -12.16 7.42
CA THR A 118 -41.02 -12.44 7.26
C THR A 118 -40.19 -11.35 7.91
N GLN A 119 -39.24 -11.75 8.75
CA GLN A 119 -38.26 -10.85 9.42
C GLN A 119 -36.87 -11.19 8.93
N TYR A 120 -36.03 -10.14 8.76
CA TYR A 120 -34.64 -10.24 8.36
C TYR A 120 -33.72 -9.68 9.42
N LYS A 121 -32.58 -10.30 9.61
CA LYS A 121 -31.42 -9.76 10.35
C LYS A 121 -30.21 -9.77 9.46
N ASN A 122 -29.67 -8.58 9.18
CA ASN A 122 -28.44 -8.40 8.40
C ASN A 122 -27.25 -8.21 9.33
N THR A 123 -26.11 -8.76 8.92
CA THR A 123 -24.83 -8.57 9.61
C THR A 123 -23.70 -8.47 8.59
N THR A 124 -22.69 -7.69 8.91
CA THR A 124 -21.49 -7.54 8.06
C THR A 124 -20.51 -8.67 8.33
N LEU A 125 -20.03 -9.33 7.26
CA LEU A 125 -18.91 -10.25 7.31
C LEU A 125 -17.70 -9.57 6.69
N ASN A 126 -16.68 -9.25 7.49
CA ASN A 126 -15.38 -8.82 7.01
C ASN A 126 -14.51 -10.07 6.79
N ILE A 127 -14.45 -10.53 5.55
CA ILE A 127 -13.65 -11.70 5.18
C ILE A 127 -12.27 -11.23 4.79
N ASN A 128 -11.25 -11.75 5.46
CA ASN A 128 -9.84 -11.53 5.21
C ASN A 128 -9.19 -12.81 4.68
N THR A 129 -7.94 -12.70 4.24
CA THR A 129 -7.05 -13.86 4.01
C THR A 129 -5.85 -13.75 4.92
N GLU A 130 -5.09 -14.83 5.09
CA GLU A 130 -3.82 -14.81 5.82
C GLU A 130 -2.80 -13.88 5.14
N PHE A 131 -3.00 -13.58 3.87
CA PHE A 131 -2.10 -12.76 3.05
C PHE A 131 -2.13 -11.27 3.38
N THR A 132 -3.14 -10.79 4.08
CA THR A 132 -3.32 -9.35 4.34
C THR A 132 -2.48 -8.81 5.49
N ARG A 133 -1.69 -9.67 6.17
CA ARG A 133 -0.87 -9.26 7.32
C ARG A 133 0.43 -10.05 7.39
N GLY A 134 1.56 -9.36 7.48
CA GLY A 134 2.88 -9.94 7.71
C GLY A 134 3.99 -9.28 6.92
N TRP A 135 5.19 -9.84 7.05
CA TRP A 135 6.38 -9.43 6.32
C TRP A 135 6.50 -10.24 5.03
N TYR A 136 6.41 -9.55 3.90
CA TYR A 136 6.69 -10.13 2.59
C TYR A 136 8.17 -9.97 2.26
N VAL A 137 8.85 -11.07 1.97
CA VAL A 137 10.25 -11.08 1.51
C VAL A 137 10.27 -11.46 0.04
N LEU A 138 10.71 -10.55 -0.82
CA LEU A 138 11.02 -10.84 -2.21
C LEU A 138 12.38 -11.54 -2.27
N LYS A 139 12.39 -12.74 -2.81
CA LYS A 139 13.59 -13.57 -2.95
C LYS A 139 13.77 -14.08 -4.37
N ASP A 140 14.98 -14.49 -4.71
CA ASP A 140 15.26 -15.19 -5.96
C ASP A 140 16.19 -16.40 -5.79
N ASP A 141 16.18 -17.26 -6.81
CA ASP A 141 17.09 -18.41 -6.92
C ASP A 141 18.27 -18.15 -7.90
N GLY A 142 18.47 -16.90 -8.29
CA GLY A 142 19.46 -16.46 -9.28
C GLY A 142 18.88 -16.21 -10.68
N SER A 143 17.66 -16.68 -10.96
CA SER A 143 17.00 -16.54 -12.27
C SER A 143 15.52 -16.18 -12.17
N MET A 144 14.83 -16.69 -11.17
CA MET A 144 13.39 -16.53 -10.94
C MET A 144 13.15 -16.05 -9.51
N SER A 145 12.14 -15.22 -9.34
CA SER A 145 11.75 -14.65 -8.05
C SER A 145 10.46 -15.27 -7.50
N ASP A 146 10.32 -15.22 -6.19
CA ASP A 146 9.14 -15.62 -5.44
C ASP A 146 8.98 -14.74 -4.19
N LEU A 147 7.90 -14.95 -3.46
CA LEU A 147 7.61 -14.28 -2.20
C LEU A 147 7.52 -15.29 -1.07
N ASP A 148 8.16 -15.00 0.05
CA ASP A 148 7.86 -15.63 1.33
C ASP A 148 7.05 -14.67 2.20
N LEU A 149 6.09 -15.20 2.97
CA LEU A 149 5.30 -14.45 3.93
C LEU A 149 5.59 -14.94 5.35
N PHE A 150 6.00 -14.02 6.20
CA PHE A 150 6.17 -14.25 7.63
C PHE A 150 5.02 -13.59 8.38
N LEU A 151 4.14 -14.41 8.95
CA LEU A 151 3.02 -13.92 9.73
C LEU A 151 3.52 -13.30 11.04
N ILE A 152 2.93 -12.17 11.42
CA ILE A 152 3.20 -11.60 12.74
C ILE A 152 2.34 -12.36 13.75
N PRO A 153 2.98 -13.03 14.73
CA PRO A 153 2.24 -13.75 15.75
C PRO A 153 1.45 -12.76 16.63
N THR A 154 0.25 -13.12 16.97
CA THR A 154 -0.51 -12.48 18.07
C THR A 154 0.14 -12.74 19.44
N SER A 155 1.17 -13.60 19.48
CA SER A 155 2.00 -13.93 20.62
C SER A 155 3.47 -14.09 20.17
N PRO A 156 4.47 -13.64 20.93
CA PRO A 156 5.87 -13.58 20.51
C PRO A 156 6.56 -14.94 20.31
N LYS A 157 5.86 -16.07 20.34
CA LYS A 157 6.47 -17.40 20.45
C LYS A 157 6.54 -18.25 19.20
N SER A 158 5.85 -17.97 18.10
CA SER A 158 6.02 -18.75 16.87
C SER A 158 5.78 -17.89 15.64
N GLN A 159 6.82 -17.70 14.89
CA GLN A 159 6.73 -17.09 13.58
C GLN A 159 6.32 -18.14 12.57
N GLU A 160 5.12 -18.06 12.07
CA GLU A 160 4.63 -18.91 11.01
C GLU A 160 5.11 -18.34 9.68
N ARG A 161 5.81 -19.14 8.89
CA ARG A 161 6.31 -18.78 7.55
C ARG A 161 5.55 -19.57 6.50
N ILE A 162 5.16 -18.90 5.44
CA ILE A 162 4.60 -19.50 4.24
C ILE A 162 5.60 -19.28 3.10
N ASP A 163 6.24 -20.35 2.67
CA ASP A 163 7.26 -20.32 1.62
C ASP A 163 6.64 -20.25 0.22
N ASN A 164 7.30 -19.53 -0.70
CA ASN A 164 6.96 -19.51 -2.12
C ASN A 164 5.48 -19.18 -2.38
N ILE A 165 4.93 -18.26 -1.60
CA ILE A 165 3.50 -18.01 -1.56
C ILE A 165 2.97 -17.50 -2.91
N TYR A 166 3.78 -16.74 -3.67
CA TYR A 166 3.38 -16.27 -4.98
C TYR A 166 3.23 -17.44 -5.97
N SER A 167 4.25 -18.29 -6.10
CA SER A 167 4.20 -19.42 -7.04
C SER A 167 3.18 -20.47 -6.62
N THR A 168 2.93 -20.65 -5.33
CA THR A 168 1.88 -21.54 -4.81
C THR A 168 0.50 -21.10 -5.30
N VAL A 169 0.20 -19.80 -5.30
CA VAL A 169 -1.10 -19.27 -5.73
C VAL A 169 -1.22 -19.16 -7.26
N ASN A 170 -0.13 -18.75 -7.94
CA ASN A 170 -0.17 -18.44 -9.38
C ASN A 170 0.34 -19.58 -10.28
N GLY A 171 0.84 -20.70 -9.70
CA GLY A 171 1.37 -21.86 -10.43
C GLY A 171 2.69 -21.58 -11.17
N ARG A 172 3.31 -20.42 -10.96
CA ARG A 172 4.57 -20.01 -11.62
C ARG A 172 5.34 -19.02 -10.74
N LYS A 173 6.66 -18.99 -10.85
CA LYS A 173 7.52 -17.94 -10.30
C LYS A 173 7.51 -16.69 -11.19
N ILE A 174 8.01 -15.58 -10.67
CA ILE A 174 8.21 -14.32 -11.41
C ILE A 174 9.55 -14.39 -12.14
N GLU A 175 9.58 -14.00 -13.41
CA GLU A 175 10.80 -14.03 -14.23
C GLU A 175 11.80 -12.95 -13.80
N GLY A 176 13.08 -13.30 -13.70
CA GLY A 176 14.18 -12.39 -13.32
C GLY A 176 14.44 -12.34 -11.81
N LYS A 177 15.60 -11.80 -11.43
CA LYS A 177 15.95 -11.53 -10.02
C LYS A 177 15.15 -10.35 -9.50
N GLY A 178 14.73 -10.43 -8.24
CA GLY A 178 14.00 -9.34 -7.58
C GLY A 178 14.82 -8.05 -7.51
N THR A 179 14.18 -6.91 -7.78
CA THR A 179 14.81 -5.60 -7.68
C THR A 179 14.12 -4.70 -6.67
N PHE A 180 12.78 -4.75 -6.60
CA PHE A 180 12.04 -3.83 -5.77
C PHE A 180 10.68 -4.39 -5.32
N LEU A 181 10.22 -3.92 -4.16
CA LEU A 181 8.93 -4.28 -3.59
C LEU A 181 8.27 -3.01 -3.04
N SER A 182 7.04 -2.74 -3.46
CA SER A 182 6.25 -1.62 -2.96
C SER A 182 4.78 -2.02 -2.83
N PHE A 183 3.99 -1.16 -2.19
CA PHE A 183 2.60 -1.45 -1.90
C PHE A 183 1.70 -0.27 -2.26
N PHE A 184 0.62 -0.54 -2.99
CA PHE A 184 -0.38 0.44 -3.40
C PHE A 184 -1.72 0.11 -2.74
N THR A 185 -2.23 1.04 -1.96
CA THR A 185 -3.52 0.85 -1.27
C THR A 185 -4.73 1.01 -2.16
N ALA A 186 -4.59 1.73 -3.26
CA ALA A 186 -5.67 2.11 -4.15
C ALA A 186 -5.30 1.90 -5.63
N TYR A 187 -4.73 0.73 -5.96
CA TYR A 187 -4.44 0.36 -7.34
C TYR A 187 -5.73 0.05 -8.10
N LYS A 188 -5.96 0.67 -9.23
CA LYS A 188 -7.15 0.45 -10.05
C LYS A 188 -7.09 -0.89 -10.78
N SER A 189 -8.11 -1.72 -10.61
CA SER A 189 -8.18 -3.03 -11.27
C SER A 189 -9.62 -3.51 -11.45
N THR A 190 -9.79 -4.53 -12.28
CA THR A 190 -11.06 -5.24 -12.49
C THR A 190 -11.05 -6.65 -11.88
N ILE A 191 -10.11 -6.96 -11.00
CA ILE A 191 -9.96 -8.32 -10.44
C ILE A 191 -11.19 -8.80 -9.67
N THR A 192 -12.01 -7.88 -9.17
CA THR A 192 -13.28 -8.17 -8.50
C THR A 192 -14.50 -8.07 -9.43
N GLY A 193 -14.28 -8.01 -10.75
CA GLY A 193 -15.34 -7.92 -11.77
C GLY A 193 -15.57 -6.50 -12.26
N ALA A 194 -15.84 -5.52 -11.39
CA ALA A 194 -15.96 -4.11 -11.75
C ALA A 194 -14.65 -3.36 -11.55
N LEU A 195 -14.42 -2.25 -12.28
CA LEU A 195 -13.29 -1.38 -12.07
C LEU A 195 -13.38 -0.73 -10.69
N GLY A 196 -12.42 -1.01 -9.82
CA GLY A 196 -12.38 -0.51 -8.46
C GLY A 196 -10.96 -0.38 -7.92
N ASN A 197 -10.84 0.12 -6.70
CA ASN A 197 -9.56 0.18 -5.99
C ASN A 197 -9.25 -1.18 -5.37
N THR A 198 -8.06 -1.67 -5.60
CA THR A 198 -7.53 -2.93 -5.06
C THR A 198 -6.24 -2.62 -4.30
N ARG A 199 -6.07 -3.21 -3.13
CA ARG A 199 -4.78 -3.18 -2.43
C ARG A 199 -3.82 -4.12 -3.14
N ALA A 200 -2.72 -3.59 -3.67
CA ALA A 200 -1.82 -4.34 -4.53
C ALA A 200 -0.37 -4.26 -4.05
N LEU A 201 0.27 -5.42 -3.97
CA LEU A 201 1.71 -5.55 -3.85
C LEU A 201 2.33 -5.40 -5.24
N MET A 202 3.26 -4.48 -5.40
CA MET A 202 3.98 -4.26 -6.65
C MET A 202 5.34 -4.91 -6.53
N VAL A 203 5.62 -5.83 -7.43
CA VAL A 203 6.89 -6.57 -7.49
C VAL A 203 7.60 -6.21 -8.78
N SER A 204 8.84 -5.72 -8.66
CA SER A 204 9.72 -5.50 -9.79
C SER A 204 10.88 -6.49 -9.76
N THR A 205 11.24 -6.99 -10.93
CA THR A 205 12.40 -7.84 -11.15
C THR A 205 13.23 -7.30 -12.32
N GLU A 206 14.33 -7.97 -12.65
CA GLU A 206 15.13 -7.64 -13.83
C GLU A 206 14.38 -7.84 -15.16
N LYS A 207 13.24 -8.60 -15.16
CA LYS A 207 12.54 -9.01 -16.39
C LYS A 207 11.02 -8.87 -16.34
N ASP A 208 10.46 -8.50 -15.19
CA ASP A 208 9.00 -8.36 -15.03
C ASP A 208 8.66 -7.26 -14.03
N ILE A 209 7.49 -6.67 -14.22
CA ILE A 209 6.81 -5.81 -13.24
C ILE A 209 5.42 -6.39 -13.06
N GLN A 210 5.05 -6.71 -11.82
CA GLN A 210 3.76 -7.29 -11.50
C GLN A 210 3.01 -6.49 -10.46
N SER A 211 1.70 -6.38 -10.65
CA SER A 211 0.76 -5.99 -9.62
C SER A 211 0.01 -7.23 -9.14
N ILE A 212 -0.01 -7.45 -7.82
CA ILE A 212 -0.54 -8.65 -7.17
C ILE A 212 -1.59 -8.22 -6.16
N SER A 213 -2.79 -8.77 -6.23
CA SER A 213 -3.83 -8.51 -5.23
C SER A 213 -3.41 -9.05 -3.88
N ILE A 214 -3.35 -8.18 -2.86
CA ILE A 214 -2.98 -8.65 -1.52
C ILE A 214 -4.07 -9.53 -0.87
N ASN A 215 -5.30 -9.45 -1.34
CA ASN A 215 -6.40 -10.24 -0.80
C ASN A 215 -6.37 -11.70 -1.29
N SER A 216 -5.92 -11.94 -2.53
CA SER A 216 -5.92 -13.28 -3.13
C SER A 216 -4.55 -13.76 -3.55
N LEU A 217 -3.53 -12.91 -3.54
CA LEU A 217 -2.20 -13.10 -4.13
C LEU A 217 -2.18 -13.46 -5.62
N LYS A 218 -3.33 -13.35 -6.30
CA LYS A 218 -3.39 -13.50 -7.75
C LYS A 218 -2.78 -12.30 -8.44
N THR A 219 -2.05 -12.55 -9.52
CA THR A 219 -1.54 -11.51 -10.40
C THR A 219 -2.71 -10.73 -11.00
N ILE A 220 -2.70 -9.41 -10.84
CA ILE A 220 -3.64 -8.49 -11.48
C ILE A 220 -3.14 -8.17 -12.88
N ARG A 221 -1.85 -7.78 -12.99
CA ARG A 221 -1.15 -7.46 -14.24
C ARG A 221 0.31 -7.86 -14.16
N ASP A 222 0.89 -8.17 -15.32
CA ASP A 222 2.33 -8.43 -15.46
C ASP A 222 2.89 -7.64 -16.68
N LYS A 223 4.13 -7.88 -17.07
CA LYS A 223 4.79 -7.21 -18.22
C LYS A 223 3.98 -7.22 -19.51
N ASN A 224 3.03 -8.14 -19.66
CA ASN A 224 2.24 -8.27 -20.88
C ASN A 224 1.11 -7.24 -20.98
N ASP A 225 0.62 -6.74 -19.85
CA ASP A 225 -0.54 -5.85 -19.80
C ASP A 225 -0.47 -4.71 -18.77
N ILE A 226 0.63 -4.59 -18.01
CA ILE A 226 0.80 -3.52 -17.01
C ILE A 226 1.06 -2.14 -17.66
N PHE A 227 1.49 -2.12 -18.93
CA PHE A 227 1.66 -0.90 -19.72
C PHE A 227 0.56 -0.77 -20.77
N LEU A 228 0.11 0.45 -21.04
CA LEU A 228 -0.77 0.74 -22.16
C LEU A 228 -0.06 0.38 -23.48
N GLY A 229 -0.83 -0.18 -24.42
CA GLY A 229 -0.31 -0.58 -25.73
C GLY A 229 0.26 -2.00 -25.77
N GLY A 230 0.16 -2.75 -24.68
CA GLY A 230 0.50 -4.18 -24.65
C GLY A 230 1.89 -4.49 -24.10
N PRO A 231 2.44 -5.67 -24.40
CA PRO A 231 3.68 -6.16 -23.81
C PRO A 231 4.85 -5.21 -24.01
N LYS A 232 5.58 -4.92 -22.91
CA LYS A 232 6.86 -4.19 -22.98
C LYS A 232 7.95 -5.06 -22.37
N GLU A 233 9.12 -4.99 -22.97
CA GLU A 233 10.30 -5.59 -22.36
C GLU A 233 10.69 -4.82 -21.10
N VAL A 234 10.78 -5.54 -19.97
CA VAL A 234 11.21 -5.00 -18.67
C VAL A 234 12.69 -5.24 -18.48
N GLY A 235 13.38 -4.26 -17.91
CA GLY A 235 14.80 -4.33 -17.59
C GLY A 235 15.24 -3.31 -16.55
N PRO A 236 16.40 -3.56 -15.93
CA PRO A 236 16.92 -2.65 -14.92
C PRO A 236 17.39 -1.31 -15.51
N PRO A 237 17.28 -0.21 -14.72
CA PRO A 237 16.59 -0.14 -13.46
C PRO A 237 15.08 -0.29 -13.63
N SER A 238 14.45 -1.08 -12.73
CA SER A 238 13.03 -1.38 -12.76
C SER A 238 12.44 -1.21 -11.35
N PHE A 239 11.57 -0.21 -11.18
CA PHE A 239 10.95 0.16 -9.90
C PHE A 239 9.52 0.63 -10.12
N VAL A 240 8.64 0.36 -9.15
CA VAL A 240 7.28 0.90 -9.12
C VAL A 240 7.04 1.53 -7.76
N PHE A 241 6.64 2.79 -7.72
CA PHE A 241 6.45 3.54 -6.49
C PHE A 241 5.32 4.56 -6.58
N MET A 242 4.83 5.00 -5.43
CA MET A 242 3.82 6.04 -5.31
C MET A 242 4.47 7.41 -5.16
N GLY A 243 3.77 8.44 -5.65
CA GLY A 243 4.09 9.84 -5.40
C GLY A 243 2.83 10.66 -5.15
N SER A 244 2.96 11.98 -5.14
CA SER A 244 1.86 12.89 -4.82
C SER A 244 0.77 12.87 -5.89
N SER A 245 1.13 13.07 -7.15
CA SER A 245 0.15 13.25 -8.24
C SER A 245 -0.05 11.99 -9.08
N ALA A 246 0.80 10.98 -8.95
CA ALA A 246 0.74 9.78 -9.76
C ALA A 246 1.40 8.58 -9.08
N ASN A 247 1.12 7.40 -9.61
CA ASN A 247 1.91 6.20 -9.43
C ASN A 247 2.92 6.11 -10.57
N TYR A 248 4.16 5.74 -10.27
CA TYR A 248 5.28 5.77 -11.20
C TYR A 248 5.86 4.38 -11.41
N ALA A 249 6.30 4.13 -12.64
CA ALA A 249 7.14 2.98 -12.97
C ALA A 249 8.39 3.47 -13.71
N ILE A 250 9.57 3.12 -13.22
CA ILE A 250 10.82 3.22 -13.96
C ILE A 250 11.07 1.88 -14.59
N ASN A 251 11.25 1.85 -15.92
CA ASN A 251 11.59 0.67 -16.69
C ASN A 251 12.74 0.99 -17.62
N LYS A 252 13.87 0.29 -17.51
CA LYS A 252 15.10 0.58 -18.28
C LYS A 252 15.52 2.04 -18.17
N GLY A 253 15.32 2.66 -16.98
CA GLY A 253 15.60 4.08 -16.76
C GLY A 253 14.63 5.06 -17.42
N GLN A 254 13.54 4.59 -17.99
CA GLN A 254 12.48 5.42 -18.56
C GLN A 254 11.31 5.53 -17.57
N LEU A 255 10.78 6.74 -17.39
CA LEU A 255 9.67 6.98 -16.46
C LEU A 255 8.32 6.81 -17.17
N HIS A 256 7.47 6.02 -16.56
CA HIS A 256 6.05 5.85 -16.89
C HIS A 256 5.20 6.24 -15.67
N HIS A 257 3.94 6.61 -15.89
CA HIS A 257 3.07 6.95 -14.77
C HIS A 257 1.61 6.59 -15.01
N ILE A 258 0.86 6.51 -13.90
CA ILE A 258 -0.60 6.50 -13.86
C ILE A 258 -1.01 7.73 -13.06
N TYR A 259 -1.62 8.72 -13.70
CA TYR A 259 -2.12 9.90 -13.00
C TYR A 259 -3.18 9.51 -11.95
N ALA A 260 -3.07 10.02 -10.74
CA ALA A 260 -3.92 9.61 -9.61
C ALA A 260 -5.42 9.81 -9.86
N MET A 261 -5.78 10.85 -10.63
CA MET A 261 -7.17 11.15 -11.02
C MET A 261 -7.60 10.44 -12.31
N SER A 262 -6.76 9.59 -12.89
CA SER A 262 -7.06 8.86 -14.11
C SER A 262 -8.18 7.83 -13.89
N ALA A 263 -9.06 7.70 -14.88
CA ALA A 263 -10.08 6.66 -14.94
C ALA A 263 -9.57 5.34 -15.58
N ASN A 264 -8.26 5.23 -15.86
CA ASN A 264 -7.71 4.04 -16.49
C ASN A 264 -7.74 2.81 -15.56
N GLY A 265 -7.59 1.63 -16.14
CA GLY A 265 -7.64 0.34 -15.44
C GLY A 265 -6.35 -0.05 -14.70
N GLY A 266 -5.50 0.91 -14.30
CA GLY A 266 -4.24 0.64 -13.57
C GLY A 266 -3.06 0.32 -14.48
N GLN A 267 -3.11 0.70 -15.75
CA GLN A 267 -2.00 0.54 -16.70
C GLN A 267 -1.14 1.80 -16.73
N PHE A 268 0.18 1.62 -16.70
CA PHE A 268 1.13 2.72 -16.88
C PHE A 268 1.09 3.21 -18.33
N GLY A 269 1.07 4.54 -18.50
CA GLY A 269 1.08 5.19 -19.80
C GLY A 269 2.41 4.99 -20.55
N ASP A 270 2.52 5.66 -21.70
CA ASP A 270 3.78 5.74 -22.41
C ASP A 270 4.85 6.43 -21.57
N ARG A 271 6.13 6.26 -21.94
CA ARG A 271 7.22 6.94 -21.26
C ARG A 271 7.06 8.45 -21.31
N LEU A 272 7.37 9.12 -20.23
CA LEU A 272 7.41 10.57 -20.21
C LEU A 272 8.61 11.07 -21.02
N ARG A 273 8.43 12.17 -21.71
CA ARG A 273 9.53 12.85 -22.43
C ARG A 273 10.22 13.83 -21.51
N ILE A 274 11.50 14.07 -21.75
CA ILE A 274 12.26 15.09 -20.99
C ILE A 274 12.20 16.47 -21.66
N ASP A 275 11.88 16.51 -22.94
CA ASP A 275 11.70 17.73 -23.74
C ASP A 275 10.78 17.49 -24.96
N ALA A 276 10.51 18.57 -25.70
CA ALA A 276 9.68 18.49 -26.91
C ALA A 276 10.33 17.74 -28.08
N LYS A 277 11.66 17.58 -28.06
CA LYS A 277 12.44 16.87 -29.10
C LYS A 277 12.53 15.36 -28.83
N ASP A 278 11.98 14.93 -27.68
CA ASP A 278 12.06 13.54 -27.24
C ASP A 278 13.51 13.05 -27.06
N SER A 279 14.36 13.92 -26.50
CA SER A 279 15.76 13.61 -26.24
C SER A 279 15.91 12.36 -25.35
N PRO A 280 16.94 11.53 -25.58
CA PRO A 280 17.18 10.36 -24.76
C PRO A 280 17.58 10.76 -23.33
N TYR A 281 17.11 10.01 -22.34
CA TYR A 281 17.48 10.15 -20.95
C TYR A 281 17.62 8.79 -20.28
N GLN A 282 18.30 8.75 -19.13
CA GLN A 282 18.49 7.54 -18.33
C GLN A 282 18.41 7.91 -16.84
N LEU A 283 17.28 7.64 -16.23
CA LEU A 283 17.11 7.89 -14.80
C LEU A 283 18.02 6.97 -13.96
N ALA A 284 18.56 7.54 -12.91
CA ALA A 284 19.28 6.79 -11.89
C ALA A 284 18.38 5.72 -11.24
N PRO A 285 18.96 4.63 -10.72
CA PRO A 285 18.22 3.56 -10.03
C PRO A 285 17.74 3.95 -8.64
N THR A 286 17.81 5.21 -8.28
CA THR A 286 17.46 5.75 -6.97
C THR A 286 16.70 7.06 -7.11
N PHE A 287 15.82 7.34 -6.16
CA PHE A 287 14.93 8.50 -6.21
C PHE A 287 14.45 8.91 -4.81
N CYS A 288 14.03 10.15 -4.67
CA CYS A 288 13.31 10.62 -3.48
C CYS A 288 11.82 10.72 -3.80
N ALA A 289 11.02 9.83 -3.27
CA ALA A 289 9.57 9.80 -3.45
C ALA A 289 8.83 10.18 -2.17
N SER A 290 7.72 10.90 -2.33
CA SER A 290 6.87 11.36 -1.24
C SER A 290 5.42 11.45 -1.71
N THR A 291 4.46 11.30 -0.80
CA THR A 291 3.05 11.61 -1.08
C THR A 291 2.75 13.12 -1.01
N TYR A 292 3.71 13.95 -0.63
CA TYR A 292 3.56 15.40 -0.50
C TYR A 292 4.04 16.18 -1.72
N SER A 293 4.91 15.59 -2.55
CA SER A 293 5.44 16.21 -3.76
C SER A 293 5.70 15.15 -4.83
N ASP A 294 5.78 15.59 -6.09
CA ASP A 294 6.27 14.74 -7.17
C ASP A 294 7.75 14.38 -6.93
N PRO A 295 8.23 13.24 -7.44
CA PRO A 295 9.54 12.71 -7.04
C PRO A 295 10.71 13.60 -7.47
N ILE A 296 11.78 13.59 -6.67
CA ILE A 296 13.10 14.04 -7.11
C ILE A 296 13.76 12.86 -7.80
N LEU A 297 13.99 13.01 -9.10
CA LEU A 297 14.66 12.05 -9.95
C LEU A 297 15.98 12.66 -10.45
N PHE A 298 16.89 11.83 -10.92
CA PHE A 298 18.13 12.29 -11.52
C PHE A 298 18.35 11.62 -12.87
N ASP A 299 18.50 12.41 -13.92
CA ASP A 299 18.87 11.92 -15.24
C ASP A 299 20.41 11.83 -15.34
N ASN A 300 20.90 10.60 -15.36
CA ASN A 300 22.34 10.35 -15.52
C ASN A 300 22.86 10.76 -16.91
N THR A 301 22.01 10.89 -17.95
CA THR A 301 22.43 11.31 -19.29
C THR A 301 22.84 12.78 -19.26
N SER A 302 21.95 13.65 -18.83
CA SER A 302 22.20 15.09 -18.76
C SER A 302 22.85 15.54 -17.44
N SER A 303 23.03 14.64 -16.45
CA SER A 303 23.46 14.99 -15.09
C SER A 303 22.58 16.06 -14.47
N SER A 304 21.26 15.86 -14.44
CA SER A 304 20.31 16.88 -14.04
C SER A 304 19.24 16.33 -13.13
N PHE A 305 18.84 17.14 -12.14
CA PHE A 305 17.66 16.86 -11.35
C PHE A 305 16.39 17.14 -12.15
N VAL A 306 15.48 16.17 -12.17
CA VAL A 306 14.23 16.24 -12.92
C VAL A 306 13.04 15.82 -12.06
N THR A 307 11.87 16.35 -12.39
CA THR A 307 10.58 16.00 -11.80
C THR A 307 9.48 16.07 -12.87
N LEU A 308 8.22 15.96 -12.49
CA LEU A 308 7.12 16.09 -13.44
C LEU A 308 6.79 17.57 -13.71
N ALA A 309 6.41 17.88 -14.95
CA ALA A 309 5.82 19.17 -15.29
C ALA A 309 4.46 19.37 -14.60
N ASN A 310 3.65 18.30 -14.60
CA ASN A 310 2.42 18.16 -13.84
C ASN A 310 2.00 16.67 -13.85
N GLY A 311 1.16 16.28 -12.89
CA GLY A 311 0.78 14.87 -12.71
C GLY A 311 -0.01 14.25 -13.86
N SER A 312 -0.69 15.04 -14.68
CA SER A 312 -1.46 14.56 -15.85
C SER A 312 -0.70 14.70 -17.17
N GLY A 313 0.48 15.33 -17.16
CA GLY A 313 1.27 15.62 -18.35
C GLY A 313 2.08 14.42 -18.83
N SER A 314 2.65 14.55 -20.03
CA SER A 314 3.51 13.56 -20.67
C SER A 314 4.99 13.94 -20.64
N MET A 315 5.36 14.93 -19.81
CA MET A 315 6.72 15.45 -19.78
C MET A 315 7.25 15.57 -18.35
N MET A 316 8.54 15.28 -18.21
CA MET A 316 9.36 15.74 -17.09
C MET A 316 9.92 17.13 -17.37
N VAL A 317 10.39 17.79 -16.32
CA VAL A 317 11.08 19.08 -16.38
C VAL A 317 12.28 19.08 -15.45
N ASN A 318 13.28 19.90 -15.74
CA ASN A 318 14.31 20.23 -14.78
C ASN A 318 13.70 21.02 -13.62
N PHE A 319 14.21 20.82 -12.42
CA PHE A 319 13.83 21.66 -11.30
C PHE A 319 14.23 23.11 -11.53
N ALA A 320 13.35 24.02 -11.12
CA ALA A 320 13.71 25.43 -10.99
C ALA A 320 14.61 25.61 -9.75
N GLU A 321 15.63 26.46 -9.86
CA GLU A 321 16.55 26.74 -8.79
C GLU A 321 15.88 27.56 -7.66
N ASP A 322 16.14 27.15 -6.41
CA ASP A 322 15.76 27.87 -5.19
C ASP A 322 17.01 28.15 -4.35
N ALA A 323 17.83 29.08 -4.83
CA ALA A 323 19.12 29.44 -4.24
C ALA A 323 20.04 28.23 -3.94
N PRO A 324 20.26 27.31 -4.90
CA PRO A 324 21.15 26.19 -4.69
C PRO A 324 22.61 26.65 -4.62
N THR A 325 23.46 25.88 -3.91
CA THR A 325 24.90 26.13 -3.88
C THR A 325 25.65 25.43 -5.02
N ILE A 326 24.94 24.57 -5.76
CA ILE A 326 25.44 23.84 -6.93
C ILE A 326 24.41 23.94 -8.07
N PRO A 327 24.82 23.85 -9.34
CA PRO A 327 23.87 23.79 -10.45
C PRO A 327 22.97 22.55 -10.32
N LEU A 328 21.72 22.66 -10.76
CA LEU A 328 20.76 21.55 -10.77
C LEU A 328 20.76 20.77 -12.10
N THR A 329 21.43 21.33 -13.11
CA THR A 329 21.53 20.75 -14.47
C THR A 329 22.97 20.69 -14.92
N ASN A 330 23.30 19.71 -15.75
CA ASN A 330 24.65 19.52 -16.31
C ASN A 330 25.73 19.48 -15.21
N MET A 331 25.48 18.76 -14.13
CA MET A 331 26.33 18.75 -12.93
C MET A 331 27.64 17.99 -13.11
N ASP A 332 27.79 17.25 -14.19
CA ASP A 332 28.89 16.28 -14.38
C ASP A 332 28.96 15.23 -13.28
N ARG A 333 27.80 14.68 -12.88
CA ARG A 333 27.64 13.70 -11.80
C ARG A 333 26.82 12.49 -12.27
N ASN A 334 27.03 11.37 -11.60
CA ASN A 334 26.12 10.23 -11.56
C ASN A 334 25.56 10.11 -10.14
N ALA A 335 24.26 9.87 -10.01
CA ALA A 335 23.67 9.56 -8.71
C ALA A 335 23.97 8.11 -8.33
N LEU A 336 24.60 7.90 -7.19
CA LEU A 336 24.79 6.58 -6.56
C LEU A 336 23.62 6.24 -5.63
N PHE A 337 23.04 7.25 -5.00
CA PHE A 337 21.92 7.14 -4.09
C PHE A 337 21.14 8.46 -4.06
N ILE A 338 19.84 8.36 -3.96
CA ILE A 338 18.92 9.45 -3.62
C ILE A 338 17.84 8.87 -2.71
N GLY A 339 17.64 9.48 -1.54
CA GLY A 339 16.67 8.99 -0.56
C GLY A 339 15.85 10.10 0.08
N TYR A 340 14.64 9.76 0.47
CA TYR A 340 13.72 10.62 1.21
C TYR A 340 14.13 10.70 2.69
N LYS A 341 14.18 11.91 3.23
CA LYS A 341 14.46 12.16 4.65
C LYS A 341 13.18 12.43 5.43
N GLU A 342 12.45 13.43 5.04
CA GLU A 342 11.24 13.88 5.75
C GLU A 342 10.44 14.89 4.91
N ALA A 343 9.20 15.16 5.33
CA ALA A 343 8.43 16.27 4.85
C ALA A 343 8.12 17.23 6.01
N VAL A 344 8.43 18.51 5.81
CA VAL A 344 8.25 19.57 6.79
C VAL A 344 7.14 20.50 6.33
N TYR A 345 6.12 20.72 7.15
CA TYR A 345 5.09 21.69 6.82
C TYR A 345 5.62 23.13 6.99
N LEU A 346 5.57 23.90 5.92
CA LEU A 346 5.91 25.31 5.93
C LEU A 346 4.64 26.13 6.21
N PRO A 347 4.61 26.94 7.29
CA PRO A 347 3.45 27.77 7.62
C PRO A 347 3.30 28.95 6.64
N ALA A 348 2.43 29.88 6.96
CA ALA A 348 2.24 31.11 6.20
C ALA A 348 3.59 31.79 5.87
N PRO A 349 3.77 32.34 4.67
CA PRO A 349 2.81 32.46 3.56
C PRO A 349 2.79 31.24 2.60
N VAL A 350 3.62 30.22 2.81
CA VAL A 350 3.82 29.13 1.85
C VAL A 350 2.68 28.11 1.90
N TYR A 351 2.24 27.69 3.10
CA TYR A 351 1.19 26.69 3.32
C TYR A 351 1.37 25.39 2.50
N ALA A 352 2.58 24.87 2.45
CA ALA A 352 2.93 23.68 1.69
C ALA A 352 3.89 22.78 2.46
N PHE A 353 4.00 21.53 2.04
CA PHE A 353 5.05 20.65 2.51
C PHE A 353 6.32 20.83 1.68
N GLN A 354 7.45 21.03 2.37
CA GLN A 354 8.79 20.90 1.83
C GLN A 354 9.25 19.46 2.02
N VAL A 355 9.71 18.83 0.96
CA VAL A 355 10.27 17.48 0.99
C VAL A 355 11.79 17.57 1.03
N ASN A 356 12.37 16.97 2.06
CA ASN A 356 13.83 16.94 2.25
C ASN A 356 14.38 15.55 1.89
N GLY A 357 15.54 15.53 1.26
CA GLY A 357 16.24 14.32 0.87
C GLY A 357 17.75 14.48 0.91
N TYR A 358 18.44 13.36 0.77
CA TYR A 358 19.89 13.31 0.60
C TYR A 358 20.23 12.45 -0.61
N GLY A 359 21.30 12.84 -1.31
CA GLY A 359 21.86 12.05 -2.39
C GLY A 359 23.37 11.86 -2.22
N ILE A 360 23.87 10.74 -2.73
CA ILE A 360 25.30 10.48 -2.89
C ILE A 360 25.62 10.51 -4.37
N PHE A 361 26.59 11.32 -4.74
CA PHE A 361 26.97 11.54 -6.13
C PHE A 361 28.43 11.24 -6.37
N GLN A 362 28.74 10.81 -7.58
CA GLN A 362 30.09 10.60 -8.07
C GLN A 362 30.30 11.41 -9.36
N GLY A 363 31.44 12.07 -9.47
CA GLY A 363 31.80 12.78 -10.71
C GLY A 363 31.84 11.87 -11.91
N LYS A 364 31.37 12.33 -13.09
CA LYS A 364 31.49 11.62 -14.35
C LYS A 364 32.88 11.74 -14.95
N SER A 365 33.34 12.98 -15.08
CA SER A 365 34.67 13.30 -15.62
C SER A 365 35.78 12.97 -14.61
N ASP A 366 35.49 13.11 -13.33
CA ASP A 366 36.40 12.73 -12.22
C ASP A 366 35.69 11.72 -11.28
N PRO A 367 35.83 10.41 -11.50
CA PRO A 367 35.23 9.39 -10.62
C PRO A 367 35.78 9.36 -9.19
N THR A 368 36.90 10.08 -8.92
CA THR A 368 37.42 10.21 -7.55
C THR A 368 36.70 11.28 -6.74
N PHE A 369 35.95 12.17 -7.41
CA PHE A 369 35.09 13.11 -6.71
C PHE A 369 33.83 12.42 -6.25
N LYS A 370 33.52 12.50 -4.94
CA LYS A 370 32.25 12.04 -4.37
C LYS A 370 31.70 13.07 -3.40
N SER A 371 30.39 13.19 -3.36
CA SER A 371 29.72 14.19 -2.53
C SER A 371 28.41 13.68 -1.95
N ILE A 372 28.00 14.31 -0.84
CA ILE A 372 26.66 14.26 -0.28
C ILE A 372 25.95 15.54 -0.72
N VAL A 373 24.75 15.41 -1.26
CA VAL A 373 23.91 16.55 -1.61
C VAL A 373 22.66 16.52 -0.73
N TYR A 374 22.45 17.56 0.06
CA TYR A 374 21.21 17.81 0.76
C TYR A 374 20.24 18.54 -0.16
N MET A 375 18.99 18.07 -0.23
CA MET A 375 17.96 18.54 -1.13
C MET A 375 16.74 19.00 -0.36
N GLU A 376 16.23 20.20 -0.66
CA GLU A 376 15.02 20.78 -0.12
C GLU A 376 14.10 21.11 -1.30
N GLN A 377 13.05 20.31 -1.48
CA GLN A 377 12.08 20.47 -2.56
C GLN A 377 10.86 21.21 -2.07
N ASN A 378 10.49 22.27 -2.78
CA ASN A 378 9.19 22.95 -2.65
C ASN A 378 8.51 22.96 -4.02
N GLN A 379 7.56 22.05 -4.24
CA GLN A 379 6.92 21.81 -5.54
C GLN A 379 7.97 21.50 -6.64
N GLN A 380 8.05 22.33 -7.68
CA GLN A 380 9.03 22.19 -8.77
C GLN A 380 10.32 22.98 -8.55
N LYS A 381 10.51 23.56 -7.36
CA LYS A 381 11.74 24.23 -6.98
C LYS A 381 12.60 23.32 -6.10
N LEU A 382 13.90 23.35 -6.33
CA LEU A 382 14.86 22.57 -5.56
C LEU A 382 16.00 23.47 -5.10
N LYS A 383 16.30 23.41 -3.81
CA LYS A 383 17.55 23.90 -3.24
C LYS A 383 18.44 22.69 -3.00
N ALA A 384 19.67 22.74 -3.48
CA ALA A 384 20.66 21.68 -3.30
C ALA A 384 21.93 22.27 -2.69
N THR A 385 22.44 21.60 -1.66
CA THR A 385 23.68 21.95 -0.97
C THR A 385 24.62 20.77 -0.96
N GLU A 386 25.88 20.95 -1.40
CA GLU A 386 26.85 19.88 -1.58
C GLU A 386 27.94 19.90 -0.50
N GLN A 387 28.30 18.71 -0.01
CA GLN A 387 29.47 18.47 0.84
C GLN A 387 30.32 17.37 0.23
N VAL A 388 31.62 17.62 0.03
CA VAL A 388 32.56 16.63 -0.50
C VAL A 388 32.77 15.50 0.52
N ILE A 389 32.83 14.26 0.06
CA ILE A 389 33.18 13.08 0.84
C ILE A 389 34.69 12.87 0.70
N GLU A 390 35.43 13.01 1.80
CA GLU A 390 36.86 12.74 1.82
C GLU A 390 37.17 11.26 1.55
N SER A 391 38.21 10.97 0.79
CA SER A 391 38.64 9.61 0.46
C SER A 391 39.05 8.76 1.67
N SER A 392 39.33 9.39 2.79
CA SER A 392 39.62 8.74 4.08
C SER A 392 38.39 8.13 4.75
N LYS A 393 37.18 8.59 4.39
CA LYS A 393 35.93 8.13 4.97
C LYS A 393 35.53 6.74 4.45
N LYS A 394 34.91 5.93 5.31
CA LYS A 394 34.35 4.63 4.91
C LYS A 394 33.22 4.79 3.90
N LEU A 395 32.40 5.84 4.04
CA LEU A 395 31.35 6.21 3.12
C LEU A 395 31.85 6.38 1.67
N TYR A 396 33.09 6.80 1.48
CA TYR A 396 33.66 7.00 0.14
C TYR A 396 33.62 5.73 -0.73
N ASN A 397 33.84 4.55 -0.11
CA ASN A 397 33.83 3.26 -0.80
C ASN A 397 32.54 2.45 -0.55
N ALA A 398 31.46 3.11 -0.16
CA ALA A 398 30.18 2.46 0.08
C ALA A 398 29.55 1.92 -1.22
N THR A 399 28.86 0.80 -1.09
CA THR A 399 28.21 0.09 -2.22
C THR A 399 26.69 0.08 -2.13
N GLN A 400 26.14 0.27 -0.92
CA GLN A 400 24.69 0.33 -0.67
C GLN A 400 24.44 1.40 0.40
N TYR A 401 23.24 1.99 0.35
CA TYR A 401 22.87 3.11 1.21
C TYR A 401 21.45 2.95 1.73
N ALA A 402 21.18 3.45 2.93
CA ALA A 402 19.85 3.58 3.50
C ALA A 402 19.79 4.80 4.42
N LEU A 403 18.89 5.72 4.12
CA LEU A 403 18.67 6.94 4.91
C LEU A 403 17.61 6.69 5.98
N LEU A 404 17.84 7.14 7.22
CA LEU A 404 16.79 7.12 8.24
C LEU A 404 15.75 8.21 7.95
N ASN A 405 14.54 7.80 7.61
CA ASN A 405 13.45 8.69 7.26
C ASN A 405 12.61 9.09 8.48
N GLY A 406 12.39 10.40 8.63
CA GLY A 406 11.63 10.97 9.73
C GLY A 406 12.18 10.63 11.12
N ASP A 407 13.50 10.48 11.21
CA ASP A 407 14.22 10.03 12.39
C ASP A 407 15.58 10.76 12.53
N GLU A 408 16.54 10.19 13.23
CA GLU A 408 17.87 10.78 13.41
C GLU A 408 18.54 11.11 12.07
N ASN A 409 19.43 12.10 12.05
CA ASN A 409 20.12 12.56 10.85
C ASN A 409 21.28 11.63 10.47
N MET A 410 20.96 10.40 10.13
CA MET A 410 21.91 9.32 9.85
C MET A 410 21.70 8.71 8.46
N LEU A 411 22.81 8.47 7.78
CA LEU A 411 22.90 7.66 6.58
C LEU A 411 23.62 6.36 6.92
N PHE A 412 22.96 5.23 6.70
CA PHE A 412 23.59 3.92 6.79
C PHE A 412 24.13 3.49 5.43
N PHE A 413 25.23 2.76 5.44
CA PHE A 413 25.85 2.28 4.21
C PHE A 413 26.60 0.96 4.41
N VAL A 414 26.85 0.26 3.32
CA VAL A 414 27.67 -0.97 3.31
C VAL A 414 29.04 -0.66 2.75
N ASN A 415 30.07 -1.03 3.52
CA ASN A 415 31.47 -1.00 3.08
C ASN A 415 32.13 -2.32 3.51
N ASN A 416 32.79 -3.03 2.58
CA ASN A 416 33.47 -4.31 2.82
C ASN A 416 32.62 -5.32 3.60
N ASN A 417 31.39 -5.54 3.18
CA ASN A 417 30.43 -6.44 3.83
C ASN A 417 30.15 -6.10 5.29
N GLN A 418 30.24 -4.85 5.67
CA GLN A 418 29.91 -4.33 6.99
C GLN A 418 28.94 -3.17 6.87
N VAL A 419 27.99 -3.06 7.80
CA VAL A 419 27.06 -1.93 7.90
C VAL A 419 27.68 -0.87 8.80
N TRP A 420 27.79 0.33 8.28
CA TRP A 420 28.26 1.53 8.96
C TRP A 420 27.16 2.58 8.98
N ASN A 421 27.21 3.51 9.91
CA ASN A 421 26.42 4.74 9.83
C ASN A 421 27.35 5.96 9.66
N TYR A 422 26.80 7.01 9.07
CA TYR A 422 27.39 8.32 8.91
C TYR A 422 26.43 9.37 9.47
N ASN A 423 26.89 10.13 10.44
CA ASN A 423 26.11 11.24 10.98
C ASN A 423 26.22 12.44 10.03
N LEU A 424 25.09 12.77 9.40
CA LEU A 424 25.02 13.84 8.39
C LEU A 424 25.26 15.24 8.95
N SER A 425 25.21 15.41 10.29
CA SER A 425 25.43 16.71 10.94
C SER A 425 26.90 16.99 11.31
N ASN A 426 27.71 15.95 11.55
CA ASN A 426 29.09 16.10 12.04
C ASN A 426 30.11 15.19 11.35
N ALA A 427 29.72 14.46 10.32
CA ALA A 427 30.55 13.56 9.54
C ALA A 427 31.21 12.41 10.34
N PHE A 428 30.64 12.03 11.49
CA PHE A 428 31.16 10.91 12.29
C PHE A 428 30.66 9.58 11.69
N GLU A 429 31.57 8.58 11.64
CA GLU A 429 31.29 7.24 11.14
C GLU A 429 31.45 6.20 12.24
N GLN A 430 30.56 5.22 12.30
CA GLN A 430 30.61 4.14 13.28
C GLN A 430 30.18 2.82 12.66
N LEU A 431 30.92 1.74 12.97
CA LEU A 431 30.52 0.38 12.62
C LEU A 431 29.26 -0.03 13.43
N GLN A 432 28.26 -0.54 12.73
CA GLN A 432 26.98 -0.91 13.31
C GLN A 432 26.74 -2.42 13.33
N PHE A 433 27.11 -3.11 12.24
CA PHE A 433 26.89 -4.55 12.15
C PHE A 433 27.90 -5.21 11.21
N THR A 434 28.40 -6.37 11.62
CA THR A 434 29.20 -7.27 10.79
C THR A 434 28.46 -8.60 10.71
N PRO A 435 28.05 -9.05 9.51
CA PRO A 435 27.43 -10.36 9.36
C PRO A 435 28.34 -11.48 9.86
N PRO A 436 27.78 -12.59 10.36
CA PRO A 436 28.52 -13.81 10.62
C PRO A 436 29.36 -14.29 9.42
N ALA A 437 30.43 -15.03 9.70
CA ALA A 437 31.28 -15.57 8.63
C ALA A 437 30.49 -16.43 7.64
N GLY A 438 30.67 -16.19 6.35
CA GLY A 438 29.95 -16.88 5.27
C GLY A 438 28.64 -16.25 4.88
N GLU A 439 28.25 -15.13 5.50
CA GLU A 439 27.08 -14.34 5.10
C GLU A 439 27.52 -13.08 4.34
N GLU A 440 26.83 -12.76 3.24
CA GLU A 440 27.06 -11.59 2.39
C GLU A 440 25.83 -10.69 2.38
N ILE A 441 26.00 -9.38 2.63
CA ILE A 441 24.91 -8.40 2.63
C ILE A 441 24.35 -8.26 1.22
N THR A 442 23.03 -8.42 1.08
CA THR A 442 22.32 -8.28 -0.19
C THR A 442 21.54 -6.97 -0.31
N PHE A 443 21.05 -6.45 0.82
CA PHE A 443 20.40 -5.15 0.89
C PHE A 443 20.40 -4.62 2.32
N ILE A 444 20.28 -3.29 2.45
CA ILE A 444 19.99 -2.60 3.72
C ILE A 444 18.78 -1.69 3.50
N ARG A 445 17.95 -1.50 4.53
CA ARG A 445 16.76 -0.63 4.47
C ARG A 445 16.37 -0.09 5.84
N HIS A 446 15.82 1.14 5.84
CA HIS A 446 15.07 1.66 6.99
C HIS A 446 13.56 1.52 6.70
N LEU A 447 12.84 0.86 7.60
CA LEU A 447 11.40 0.64 7.50
C LEU A 447 10.72 1.30 8.70
N LYS A 448 9.91 2.31 8.43
CA LYS A 448 9.14 3.02 9.45
C LYS A 448 7.68 3.11 9.04
N TYR A 449 6.82 2.48 9.83
CA TYR A 449 5.37 2.45 9.62
C TYR A 449 4.69 3.21 10.76
N THR A 450 4.17 4.41 10.48
CA THR A 450 3.58 5.29 11.51
C THR A 450 2.13 4.95 11.83
N THR A 451 1.46 4.23 10.96
CA THR A 451 0.02 3.88 11.05
C THR A 451 -0.24 2.41 11.33
N ALA A 452 0.80 1.60 11.50
CA ALA A 452 0.64 0.20 11.82
C ALA A 452 0.10 0.02 13.24
N ALA A 453 -1.13 -0.48 13.34
CA ALA A 453 -1.84 -0.64 14.60
C ALA A 453 -1.65 -2.03 15.25
N ASP A 454 -0.64 -2.78 14.83
CA ASP A 454 -0.33 -4.07 15.45
C ASP A 454 0.41 -3.82 16.76
N THR A 455 -0.36 -3.83 17.85
CA THR A 455 0.13 -3.50 19.19
C THR A 455 1.26 -4.41 19.63
N GLY A 456 2.34 -3.80 20.14
CA GLY A 456 3.48 -4.50 20.72
C GLY A 456 4.60 -4.87 19.74
N TYR A 457 4.47 -4.54 18.45
CA TYR A 457 5.53 -4.74 17.46
C TYR A 457 6.21 -3.40 17.13
N PRO A 458 7.56 -3.31 17.15
CA PRO A 458 8.25 -2.10 16.75
C PRO A 458 8.20 -1.93 15.23
N PHE A 459 7.62 -0.84 14.76
CA PHE A 459 7.54 -0.51 13.33
C PHE A 459 8.49 0.62 12.92
N ASN A 460 9.63 0.70 13.57
CA ASN A 460 10.74 1.58 13.23
C ASN A 460 12.03 0.75 13.29
N LEU A 461 12.32 0.06 12.18
CA LEU A 461 13.35 -0.96 12.11
C LEU A 461 14.38 -0.64 11.05
N PHE A 462 15.64 -0.91 11.35
CA PHE A 462 16.69 -1.02 10.35
C PHE A 462 16.86 -2.49 9.95
N VAL A 463 16.90 -2.76 8.67
CA VAL A 463 16.86 -4.12 8.13
C VAL A 463 18.10 -4.40 7.30
N VAL A 464 18.73 -5.55 7.54
CA VAL A 464 19.88 -6.05 6.79
C VAL A 464 19.56 -7.43 6.24
N GLY A 465 19.42 -7.53 4.92
CA GLY A 465 19.31 -8.81 4.22
C GLY A 465 20.69 -9.38 3.94
N VAL A 466 20.85 -10.67 4.18
CA VAL A 466 22.09 -11.41 3.85
C VAL A 466 21.75 -12.70 3.12
N LYS A 467 22.71 -13.20 2.33
CA LYS A 467 22.69 -14.56 1.76
C LYS A 467 23.85 -15.36 2.33
N SER A 468 23.64 -16.67 2.40
CA SER A 468 24.63 -17.68 2.76
C SER A 468 24.53 -18.89 1.85
N ALA A 469 25.34 -19.90 2.08
CA ALA A 469 25.27 -21.17 1.35
C ALA A 469 23.95 -21.94 1.56
N VAL A 470 23.24 -21.67 2.68
CA VAL A 470 22.00 -22.37 3.05
C VAL A 470 20.73 -21.57 2.78
N GLY A 471 20.86 -20.29 2.37
CA GLY A 471 19.72 -19.44 2.09
C GLY A 471 19.92 -18.02 2.55
N TYR A 472 18.82 -17.29 2.74
CA TYR A 472 18.86 -15.91 3.21
C TYR A 472 18.52 -15.79 4.70
N LYS A 473 18.99 -14.70 5.30
CA LYS A 473 18.46 -14.15 6.54
C LYS A 473 18.15 -12.66 6.36
N VAL A 474 17.18 -12.17 7.10
CA VAL A 474 16.85 -10.75 7.23
C VAL A 474 16.93 -10.39 8.70
N TYR A 475 17.99 -9.69 9.07
CA TYR A 475 18.19 -9.17 10.41
C TYR A 475 17.42 -7.85 10.56
N MET A 476 16.57 -7.76 11.57
CA MET A 476 15.70 -6.62 11.84
C MET A 476 16.12 -6.00 13.18
N PHE A 477 16.66 -4.79 13.15
CA PHE A 477 17.17 -4.12 14.33
C PHE A 477 16.27 -2.98 14.77
N THR A 478 16.00 -2.90 16.05
CA THR A 478 15.63 -1.66 16.72
C THR A 478 16.87 -0.77 16.83
N LYS A 479 16.66 0.51 17.10
CA LYS A 479 17.74 1.48 17.15
C LYS A 479 17.53 2.51 18.25
N SER A 480 18.60 3.06 18.76
CA SER A 480 18.61 4.12 19.76
C SER A 480 19.65 5.18 19.39
N SER A 481 19.20 6.45 19.35
CA SER A 481 20.07 7.59 19.00
C SER A 481 20.84 7.39 17.68
N GLY A 482 20.19 6.76 16.69
CA GLY A 482 20.79 6.50 15.37
C GLY A 482 21.79 5.34 15.31
N ASN A 483 21.92 4.54 16.37
CA ASN A 483 22.73 3.32 16.39
C ASN A 483 21.82 2.09 16.49
N LEU A 484 22.25 1.00 15.85
CA LEU A 484 21.55 -0.29 15.95
C LEU A 484 21.75 -0.87 17.35
N ASP A 485 20.71 -1.53 17.86
CA ASP A 485 20.84 -2.33 19.07
C ASP A 485 21.81 -3.50 18.82
N ALA A 486 22.53 -3.93 19.86
CA ALA A 486 23.59 -4.93 19.75
C ALA A 486 23.10 -6.30 19.22
N THR A 487 21.81 -6.59 19.41
CA THR A 487 21.16 -7.81 18.92
C THR A 487 19.96 -7.46 18.06
N PRO A 488 19.70 -8.21 16.98
CA PRO A 488 18.50 -8.00 16.19
C PRO A 488 17.25 -8.29 17.04
N TYR A 489 16.24 -7.44 16.87
CA TYR A 489 14.91 -7.68 17.46
C TYR A 489 14.29 -8.98 16.91
N GLN A 490 14.51 -9.23 15.61
CA GLN A 490 13.99 -10.39 14.91
C GLN A 490 14.91 -10.80 13.76
N VAL A 491 14.93 -12.09 13.42
CA VAL A 491 15.62 -12.63 12.24
C VAL A 491 14.61 -13.47 11.46
N LEU A 492 14.45 -13.16 10.18
CA LEU A 492 13.65 -13.95 9.24
C LEU A 492 14.61 -14.80 8.41
N GLU A 493 14.27 -16.07 8.18
CA GLU A 493 15.13 -16.99 7.45
C GLU A 493 14.36 -17.75 6.37
N GLY A 494 14.99 -17.96 5.22
CA GLY A 494 14.38 -18.70 4.10
C GLY A 494 15.39 -19.15 3.06
N ASN A 495 14.90 -19.82 2.03
CA ASN A 495 15.72 -20.34 0.93
C ASN A 495 15.91 -19.31 -0.18
N GLY A 496 17.06 -19.31 -0.86
CA GLY A 496 17.37 -18.37 -1.94
C GLY A 496 18.07 -17.10 -1.45
N THR A 497 17.94 -16.00 -2.19
CA THR A 497 18.55 -14.71 -1.89
C THR A 497 17.46 -13.66 -1.67
N ALA A 498 17.35 -13.09 -0.49
CA ALA A 498 16.42 -11.98 -0.23
C ALA A 498 16.92 -10.70 -0.92
N ARG A 499 16.00 -9.96 -1.56
CA ARG A 499 16.25 -8.72 -2.28
C ARG A 499 15.52 -7.52 -1.71
N ALA A 500 14.35 -7.74 -1.16
CA ALA A 500 13.54 -6.70 -0.56
C ALA A 500 12.61 -7.29 0.49
N ILE A 501 12.13 -6.45 1.39
CA ILE A 501 11.14 -6.79 2.40
C ILE A 501 10.14 -5.65 2.52
N PHE A 502 8.87 -6.00 2.75
CA PHE A 502 7.80 -5.03 2.98
C PHE A 502 6.79 -5.58 4.00
N TYR A 503 6.29 -4.73 4.89
CA TYR A 503 5.23 -5.09 5.83
C TYR A 503 3.87 -4.68 5.29
N ILE A 504 2.91 -5.59 5.37
CA ILE A 504 1.51 -5.33 5.01
C ILE A 504 0.62 -5.64 6.21
N SER A 505 -0.37 -4.79 6.46
CA SER A 505 -1.49 -5.07 7.33
C SER A 505 -2.75 -4.34 6.83
N PRO A 506 -3.94 -4.71 7.30
CA PRO A 506 -5.18 -4.01 6.95
C PRO A 506 -5.14 -2.50 7.26
N ASN A 507 -4.35 -2.11 8.26
CA ASN A 507 -4.24 -0.74 8.76
C ASN A 507 -3.04 0.03 8.22
N VAL A 508 -2.12 -0.61 7.47
CA VAL A 508 -1.02 0.10 6.82
C VAL A 508 -1.59 0.91 5.66
N ASN A 509 -1.65 2.21 5.89
CA ASN A 509 -1.85 3.20 4.86
C ASN A 509 -0.47 3.68 4.46
N GLU A 510 0.04 3.10 3.49
CA GLU A 510 1.19 3.30 2.66
C GLU A 510 2.00 4.56 2.68
N GLY A 511 2.08 5.26 3.68
CA GLY A 511 3.07 6.32 3.89
C GLY A 511 4.51 5.78 3.98
N THR A 512 4.73 4.54 3.55
CA THR A 512 6.05 3.95 3.47
C THR A 512 6.70 4.35 2.17
N PHE A 513 7.58 5.32 2.31
CA PHE A 513 8.41 5.76 1.19
C PHE A 513 9.47 4.70 0.94
N PRO A 514 9.56 4.19 -0.29
CA PRO A 514 10.68 3.35 -0.64
C PRO A 514 11.95 4.18 -0.54
N ASN A 515 12.67 4.00 0.56
CA ASN A 515 14.07 4.36 0.60
C ASN A 515 14.82 3.16 0.05
N ASN A 516 15.42 3.36 -1.07
CA ASN A 516 16.33 2.37 -1.63
C ASN A 516 17.55 2.20 -0.76
#